data_b5baf7a938d9b984e39ecf54d90ddac6
#
_entry.id   b5baf7a938d9b984e39ecf54d90ddac6
#
_cell.length_a   1.000
_cell.length_b   1.000
_cell.length_c   1.000
_cell.angle_alpha   90.00
_cell.angle_beta   90.00
_cell.angle_gamma   90.00
#
_symmetry.space_group_name_H-M   'P 1'
#
loop_
_entity.id
_entity.type
_entity.pdbx_description
1 polymer ?
#
loop_
_entity_poly.entity_id
_entity_poly.type
_entity_poly.pdbx_seq_one_letter_code
_entity_poly.pdbx_strand_id
1 'polypeptide(L)'
;VVTGPDGTIGVDNLQAGTYTITERSPDRYVQPASQQVTIYPGQTSSVSFSNVLKKFTVTMEKVDSVTGEAQGDASLDGAVYGMFKGETLLDTYTTSGGGKFTTKEYPCGTDYTIREISPSEGYLLDETVYPVGAEPGNFTLEHNSVPMTATEDVVLGSIAITKHTDQPAIPEQDAPAPETESPTEEEVTVPEEQQTESAEEAP
;
A
#
# COMPACT_ATOMS: atom_id res chain seq x y z
N VAL A 1 5.76 22.61 -34.32
CA VAL A 1 6.65 23.60 -33.71
C VAL A 1 6.85 23.24 -32.24
N VAL A 2 7.97 23.66 -31.64
CA VAL A 2 8.31 23.39 -30.23
C VAL A 2 8.68 24.74 -29.58
N THR A 3 8.16 24.99 -28.39
CA THR A 3 8.47 26.17 -27.60
C THR A 3 9.94 26.23 -27.20
N GLY A 4 10.52 27.42 -27.12
CA GLY A 4 11.86 27.66 -26.61
C GLY A 4 11.95 27.45 -25.07
N PRO A 5 13.17 27.63 -24.50
CA PRO A 5 13.40 27.54 -23.06
C PRO A 5 12.59 28.52 -22.20
N ASP A 6 12.17 29.63 -22.80
CA ASP A 6 11.33 30.68 -22.20
C ASP A 6 9.81 30.33 -22.30
N GLY A 7 9.46 29.18 -22.90
CA GLY A 7 8.08 28.76 -23.11
C GLY A 7 7.38 29.45 -24.27
N THR A 8 8.08 30.26 -25.07
CA THR A 8 7.49 30.99 -26.20
C THR A 8 7.83 30.37 -27.54
N ILE A 9 7.01 30.65 -28.57
CA ILE A 9 7.27 30.33 -29.95
C ILE A 9 6.58 31.36 -30.86
N GLY A 10 7.27 31.83 -31.89
CA GLY A 10 6.71 32.60 -32.99
C GLY A 10 6.49 31.74 -34.23
N VAL A 11 5.42 31.98 -34.95
CA VAL A 11 5.16 31.40 -36.28
C VAL A 11 4.81 32.54 -37.21
N ASP A 12 5.69 32.79 -38.17
CA ASP A 12 5.58 33.90 -39.12
C ASP A 12 4.99 33.46 -40.46
N ASN A 13 4.65 34.44 -41.29
CA ASN A 13 4.16 34.27 -42.66
C ASN A 13 2.83 33.51 -42.74
N LEU A 14 1.98 33.62 -41.69
CA LEU A 14 0.62 33.09 -41.73
C LEU A 14 -0.30 34.01 -42.53
N GLN A 15 -1.16 33.44 -43.37
CA GLN A 15 -2.24 34.15 -44.03
C GLN A 15 -3.30 34.62 -43.02
N ALA A 16 -3.98 35.73 -43.34
CA ALA A 16 -5.14 36.15 -42.51
C ALA A 16 -6.20 35.03 -42.47
N GLY A 17 -6.75 34.77 -41.28
CA GLY A 17 -7.72 33.69 -41.06
C GLY A 17 -7.77 33.21 -39.62
N THR A 18 -8.66 32.29 -39.33
CA THR A 18 -8.80 31.66 -38.00
C THR A 18 -8.07 30.33 -37.96
N TYR A 19 -7.22 30.16 -36.96
CA TYR A 19 -6.41 28.96 -36.73
C TYR A 19 -6.79 28.31 -35.44
N THR A 20 -6.78 26.97 -35.41
CA THR A 20 -6.89 26.20 -34.17
C THR A 20 -5.49 25.79 -33.73
N ILE A 21 -5.11 26.20 -32.54
CA ILE A 21 -3.84 25.85 -31.91
C ILE A 21 -4.08 24.75 -30.89
N THR A 22 -3.32 23.67 -31.01
CA THR A 22 -3.35 22.54 -30.07
C THR A 22 -1.97 22.37 -29.49
N GLU A 23 -1.88 22.38 -28.17
CA GLU A 23 -0.66 22.02 -27.43
C GLU A 23 -0.57 20.51 -27.28
N ARG A 24 0.64 19.96 -27.36
CA ARG A 24 0.98 18.60 -26.93
C ARG A 24 1.90 18.71 -25.72
N SER A 25 1.32 18.57 -24.54
CA SER A 25 2.07 18.57 -23.29
C SER A 25 2.67 17.18 -23.03
N PRO A 26 3.84 17.09 -22.35
CA PRO A 26 4.33 15.83 -21.78
C PRO A 26 3.29 15.20 -20.84
N ASP A 27 3.31 13.87 -20.72
CA ASP A 27 2.31 13.09 -19.96
C ASP A 27 2.16 13.51 -18.49
N ARG A 28 3.18 14.13 -17.91
CA ARG A 28 3.12 14.68 -16.54
C ARG A 28 2.17 15.87 -16.37
N TYR A 29 1.67 16.44 -17.48
CA TYR A 29 0.70 17.52 -17.44
C TYR A 29 -0.65 17.07 -18.01
N VAL A 30 -1.70 17.74 -17.59
CA VAL A 30 -3.03 17.61 -18.19
C VAL A 30 -3.00 18.26 -19.58
N GLN A 31 -3.48 17.54 -20.58
CA GLN A 31 -3.56 18.08 -21.94
C GLN A 31 -4.57 19.23 -21.99
N PRO A 32 -4.15 20.47 -22.33
CA PRO A 32 -5.07 21.59 -22.42
C PRO A 32 -5.99 21.49 -23.64
N ALA A 33 -7.15 22.14 -23.56
CA ALA A 33 -8.04 22.25 -24.69
C ALA A 33 -7.41 23.10 -25.81
N SER A 34 -7.71 22.76 -27.06
CA SER A 34 -7.33 23.59 -28.22
C SER A 34 -7.94 24.99 -28.15
N GLN A 35 -7.23 25.98 -28.62
CA GLN A 35 -7.69 27.37 -28.65
C GLN A 35 -7.75 27.85 -30.09
N GLN A 36 -8.68 28.78 -30.38
CA GLN A 36 -8.75 29.46 -31.68
C GLN A 36 -8.14 30.86 -31.57
N VAL A 37 -7.38 31.23 -32.60
CA VAL A 37 -6.81 32.57 -32.78
C VAL A 37 -7.05 33.05 -34.18
N THR A 38 -7.43 34.32 -34.31
CA THR A 38 -7.62 34.97 -35.63
C THR A 38 -6.41 35.86 -35.95
N ILE A 39 -5.82 35.63 -37.11
CA ILE A 39 -4.73 36.43 -37.66
C ILE A 39 -5.35 37.48 -38.61
N TYR A 40 -5.01 38.75 -38.36
CA TYR A 40 -5.37 39.87 -39.20
C TYR A 40 -4.18 40.31 -40.06
N PRO A 41 -4.41 40.88 -41.26
CA PRO A 41 -3.33 41.32 -42.14
C PRO A 41 -2.37 42.27 -41.43
N GLY A 42 -1.08 41.97 -41.44
CA GLY A 42 -0.03 42.82 -40.87
C GLY A 42 -0.01 42.90 -39.35
N GLN A 43 -0.78 42.04 -38.66
CA GLN A 43 -0.84 42.03 -37.19
C GLN A 43 -0.30 40.73 -36.62
N THR A 44 0.21 40.81 -35.40
CA THR A 44 0.56 39.65 -34.58
C THR A 44 -0.58 39.36 -33.61
N SER A 45 -1.07 38.14 -33.60
CA SER A 45 -2.01 37.64 -32.60
C SER A 45 -1.32 36.66 -31.65
N SER A 46 -1.72 36.60 -30.41
CA SER A 46 -1.15 35.71 -29.40
C SER A 46 -2.19 34.80 -28.76
N VAL A 47 -1.74 33.64 -28.31
CA VAL A 47 -2.50 32.67 -27.54
C VAL A 47 -1.59 32.11 -26.45
N SER A 48 -2.15 31.78 -25.28
CA SER A 48 -1.39 31.17 -24.19
C SER A 48 -2.08 29.93 -23.67
N PHE A 49 -1.28 28.94 -23.26
CA PHE A 49 -1.71 27.72 -22.59
C PHE A 49 -1.14 27.69 -21.18
N SER A 50 -1.93 27.16 -20.24
CA SER A 50 -1.48 26.87 -18.88
C SER A 50 -1.45 25.37 -18.66
N ASN A 51 -0.28 24.86 -18.28
CA ASN A 51 -0.09 23.45 -18.02
C ASN A 51 -0.33 23.12 -16.55
N VAL A 52 -1.24 22.20 -16.30
CA VAL A 52 -1.56 21.70 -14.94
C VAL A 52 -0.80 20.41 -14.71
N LEU A 53 0.07 20.42 -13.69
CA LEU A 53 0.84 19.24 -13.32
C LEU A 53 -0.07 18.18 -12.69
N LYS A 54 0.00 16.94 -13.20
CA LYS A 54 -0.70 15.79 -12.60
C LYS A 54 -0.09 15.44 -11.26
N LYS A 55 -0.94 15.16 -10.29
CA LYS A 55 -0.56 14.78 -8.94
C LYS A 55 -1.37 13.56 -8.51
N PHE A 56 -0.89 12.87 -7.48
CA PHE A 56 -1.56 11.73 -6.87
C PHE A 56 -1.57 11.84 -5.34
N THR A 57 -2.48 11.12 -4.72
CA THR A 57 -2.52 10.81 -3.29
C THR A 57 -2.49 9.30 -3.11
N VAL A 58 -2.10 8.82 -1.93
CA VAL A 58 -2.25 7.42 -1.54
C VAL A 58 -3.23 7.35 -0.38
N THR A 59 -4.17 6.41 -0.46
CA THR A 59 -5.02 6.01 0.66
C THR A 59 -4.56 4.64 1.12
N MET A 60 -3.96 4.57 2.32
CA MET A 60 -3.44 3.33 2.91
C MET A 60 -4.40 2.81 3.97
N GLU A 61 -4.60 1.49 3.98
CA GLU A 61 -5.30 0.76 5.01
C GLU A 61 -4.40 -0.38 5.53
N LYS A 62 -4.09 -0.34 6.83
CA LYS A 62 -3.42 -1.41 7.56
C LYS A 62 -4.48 -2.36 8.10
N VAL A 63 -4.28 -3.67 7.91
CA VAL A 63 -5.19 -4.71 8.40
C VAL A 63 -4.40 -5.84 9.05
N ASP A 64 -5.03 -6.56 9.98
CA ASP A 64 -4.48 -7.80 10.53
C ASP A 64 -4.47 -8.91 9.46
N SER A 65 -3.39 -9.70 9.40
CA SER A 65 -3.18 -10.71 8.35
C SER A 65 -4.16 -11.88 8.42
N VAL A 66 -4.76 -12.14 9.58
CA VAL A 66 -5.64 -13.31 9.82
C VAL A 66 -7.10 -12.91 9.85
N THR A 67 -7.43 -11.84 10.58
CA THR A 67 -8.82 -11.43 10.83
C THR A 67 -9.27 -10.24 10.00
N GLY A 68 -8.34 -9.44 9.50
CA GLY A 68 -8.62 -8.15 8.87
C GLY A 68 -8.89 -7.02 9.86
N GLU A 69 -9.16 -7.33 11.12
CA GLU A 69 -9.50 -6.42 12.20
C GLU A 69 -8.48 -6.50 13.34
N ALA A 70 -8.40 -5.50 14.20
CA ALA A 70 -7.50 -5.53 15.37
C ALA A 70 -7.81 -6.72 16.30
N GLN A 71 -6.77 -7.41 16.79
CA GLN A 71 -6.91 -8.56 17.67
C GLN A 71 -6.59 -8.20 19.14
N GLY A 72 -7.46 -8.62 20.07
CA GLY A 72 -7.28 -8.43 21.51
C GLY A 72 -7.09 -6.94 21.85
N ASP A 73 -6.00 -6.62 22.55
CA ASP A 73 -5.64 -5.25 22.93
C ASP A 73 -4.71 -4.56 21.89
N ALA A 74 -4.38 -5.24 20.78
CA ALA A 74 -3.57 -4.66 19.71
C ALA A 74 -4.34 -3.57 18.96
N SER A 75 -3.64 -2.60 18.40
CA SER A 75 -4.23 -1.47 17.66
C SER A 75 -3.69 -1.38 16.23
N LEU A 76 -4.56 -1.18 15.27
CA LEU A 76 -4.17 -0.84 13.88
C LEU A 76 -3.77 0.64 13.75
N ASP A 77 -4.18 1.48 14.72
CA ASP A 77 -3.83 2.89 14.77
C ASP A 77 -2.46 3.10 15.44
N GLY A 78 -1.72 4.10 14.99
CA GLY A 78 -0.42 4.47 15.56
C GLY A 78 0.79 3.94 14.79
N ALA A 79 0.61 3.09 13.77
CA ALA A 79 1.69 2.71 12.87
C ALA A 79 2.17 3.91 12.06
N VAL A 80 3.49 4.03 11.88
CA VAL A 80 4.11 5.13 11.13
C VAL A 80 4.65 4.62 9.80
N TYR A 81 4.15 5.16 8.71
CA TYR A 81 4.60 4.88 7.36
C TYR A 81 5.34 6.07 6.76
N GLY A 82 6.38 5.79 5.99
CA GLY A 82 7.12 6.78 5.20
C GLY A 82 6.73 6.74 3.73
N MET A 83 6.54 7.91 3.12
CA MET A 83 6.52 8.07 1.67
C MET A 83 7.94 8.34 1.20
N PHE A 84 8.44 7.50 0.31
CA PHE A 84 9.79 7.61 -0.25
C PHE A 84 9.76 7.89 -1.75
N LYS A 85 10.82 8.53 -2.24
CA LYS A 85 11.16 8.60 -3.66
C LYS A 85 12.58 8.09 -3.84
N GLY A 86 12.72 6.91 -4.46
CA GLY A 86 13.94 6.12 -4.32
C GLY A 86 14.22 5.85 -2.85
N GLU A 87 15.41 6.21 -2.35
CA GLU A 87 15.78 6.06 -0.94
C GLU A 87 15.54 7.33 -0.09
N THR A 88 14.98 8.39 -0.68
CA THR A 88 14.73 9.64 0.04
C THR A 88 13.36 9.61 0.70
N LEU A 89 13.32 9.71 2.03
CA LEU A 89 12.09 9.94 2.79
C LEU A 89 11.56 11.34 2.51
N LEU A 90 10.34 11.45 2.03
CA LEU A 90 9.68 12.72 1.73
C LEU A 90 8.83 13.20 2.90
N ASP A 91 8.01 12.31 3.45
CA ASP A 91 7.06 12.59 4.54
C ASP A 91 6.75 11.31 5.32
N THR A 92 6.16 11.49 6.51
CA THR A 92 5.65 10.39 7.35
C THR A 92 4.16 10.57 7.60
N TYR A 93 3.45 9.45 7.75
CA TYR A 93 2.02 9.36 8.01
C TYR A 93 1.77 8.36 9.12
N THR A 94 0.88 8.70 10.04
CA THR A 94 0.49 7.81 11.13
C THR A 94 -0.93 7.30 10.88
N THR A 95 -1.14 5.99 11.05
CA THR A 95 -2.47 5.39 10.93
C THR A 95 -3.40 5.85 12.03
N SER A 96 -4.67 6.05 11.68
CA SER A 96 -5.75 6.45 12.58
C SER A 96 -7.10 5.99 12.03
N GLY A 97 -8.11 5.92 12.91
CA GLY A 97 -9.47 5.59 12.49
C GLY A 97 -9.61 4.17 11.92
N GLY A 98 -8.95 3.20 12.55
CA GLY A 98 -8.96 1.81 12.13
C GLY A 98 -7.88 1.50 11.10
N GLY A 99 -6.65 1.97 11.34
CA GLY A 99 -5.48 1.61 10.54
C GLY A 99 -5.31 2.41 9.25
N LYS A 100 -5.90 3.60 9.10
CA LYS A 100 -5.93 4.33 7.82
C LYS A 100 -5.15 5.64 7.84
N PHE A 101 -4.63 6.02 6.67
CA PHE A 101 -4.19 7.38 6.39
C PHE A 101 -4.35 7.73 4.91
N THR A 102 -4.37 9.03 4.62
CA THR A 102 -4.30 9.55 3.26
C THR A 102 -3.14 10.54 3.17
N THR A 103 -2.33 10.42 2.13
CA THR A 103 -1.18 11.32 1.93
C THR A 103 -1.63 12.68 1.42
N LYS A 104 -0.76 13.69 1.54
CA LYS A 104 -0.85 14.89 0.72
C LYS A 104 -0.66 14.56 -0.77
N GLU A 105 -0.90 15.51 -1.64
CA GLU A 105 -0.63 15.39 -3.06
C GLU A 105 0.88 15.41 -3.37
N TYR A 106 1.32 14.49 -4.23
CA TYR A 106 2.66 14.45 -4.81
C TYR A 106 2.60 14.56 -6.33
N PRO A 107 3.59 15.17 -7.00
CA PRO A 107 3.68 15.13 -8.45
C PRO A 107 3.78 13.69 -8.97
N CYS A 108 3.02 13.34 -10.01
CA CYS A 108 3.15 12.03 -10.65
C CYS A 108 4.58 11.78 -11.15
N GLY A 109 5.05 10.55 -11.04
CA GLY A 109 6.39 10.14 -11.43
C GLY A 109 6.66 8.68 -11.05
N THR A 110 7.89 8.24 -11.23
CA THR A 110 8.37 6.90 -10.89
C THR A 110 9.05 6.87 -9.52
N ASP A 111 9.37 5.66 -9.05
CA ASP A 111 10.20 5.37 -7.87
C ASP A 111 9.59 5.81 -6.53
N TYR A 112 8.28 5.98 -6.46
CA TYR A 112 7.59 6.17 -5.20
C TYR A 112 7.31 4.84 -4.51
N THR A 113 7.61 4.77 -3.20
CA THR A 113 7.29 3.63 -2.34
C THR A 113 6.75 4.08 -1.00
N ILE A 114 5.93 3.23 -0.38
CA ILE A 114 5.54 3.35 1.02
C ILE A 114 6.18 2.21 1.79
N ARG A 115 6.70 2.50 2.99
CA ARG A 115 7.32 1.53 3.90
C ARG A 115 6.87 1.85 5.32
N GLU A 116 6.62 0.84 6.12
CA GLU A 116 6.43 1.04 7.56
C GLU A 116 7.77 1.39 8.20
N ILE A 117 7.74 2.39 9.09
CA ILE A 117 8.91 2.86 9.85
C ILE A 117 8.83 2.38 11.30
N SER A 118 7.61 2.34 11.83
CA SER A 118 7.33 1.89 13.18
C SER A 118 5.96 1.20 13.22
N PRO A 119 5.86 -0.01 13.79
CA PRO A 119 4.59 -0.69 13.90
C PRO A 119 3.68 -0.02 14.93
N SER A 120 2.41 -0.32 14.86
CA SER A 120 1.44 0.03 15.90
C SER A 120 1.52 -0.95 17.09
N GLU A 121 0.89 -0.56 18.20
CA GLU A 121 0.90 -1.37 19.42
C GLU A 121 0.33 -2.77 19.17
N GLY A 122 1.10 -3.79 19.57
CA GLY A 122 0.73 -5.20 19.45
C GLY A 122 0.97 -5.82 18.07
N TYR A 123 1.52 -5.11 17.10
CA TYR A 123 1.88 -5.62 15.78
C TYR A 123 3.39 -5.70 15.56
N LEU A 124 3.82 -6.59 14.68
CA LEU A 124 5.20 -6.68 14.20
C LEU A 124 5.45 -5.62 13.12
N LEU A 125 6.72 -5.21 12.97
CA LEU A 125 7.11 -4.31 11.87
C LEU A 125 6.95 -5.02 10.52
N ASP A 126 6.24 -4.39 9.59
CA ASP A 126 6.16 -4.84 8.21
C ASP A 126 7.35 -4.29 7.41
N GLU A 127 8.27 -5.17 7.01
CA GLU A 127 9.45 -4.82 6.20
C GLU A 127 9.14 -4.72 4.69
N THR A 128 7.88 -4.89 4.30
CA THR A 128 7.45 -4.85 2.90
C THR A 128 7.63 -3.45 2.32
N VAL A 129 8.18 -3.41 1.11
CA VAL A 129 8.26 -2.18 0.31
C VAL A 129 7.10 -2.16 -0.66
N TYR A 130 6.17 -1.23 -0.45
CA TYR A 130 4.97 -1.07 -1.28
C TYR A 130 5.25 -0.09 -2.43
N PRO A 131 5.37 -0.55 -3.69
CA PRO A 131 5.55 0.34 -4.83
C PRO A 131 4.24 1.10 -5.10
N VAL A 132 4.36 2.42 -5.25
CA VAL A 132 3.24 3.26 -5.66
C VAL A 132 3.32 3.45 -7.18
N GLY A 133 2.36 2.92 -7.91
CA GLY A 133 2.27 3.04 -9.37
C GLY A 133 1.82 4.44 -9.78
N ALA A 134 2.70 5.45 -9.57
CA ALA A 134 2.39 6.87 -9.74
C ALA A 134 2.81 7.44 -11.09
N GLU A 135 2.96 6.60 -12.13
CA GLU A 135 3.30 7.04 -13.47
C GLU A 135 2.22 7.97 -14.04
N PRO A 136 2.63 9.10 -14.66
CA PRO A 136 1.68 10.13 -15.11
C PRO A 136 0.59 9.65 -16.07
N GLY A 137 0.86 8.57 -16.83
CA GLY A 137 -0.11 7.98 -17.77
C GLY A 137 -1.35 7.38 -17.09
N ASN A 138 -1.24 7.01 -15.82
CA ASN A 138 -2.29 6.35 -15.03
C ASN A 138 -3.26 7.35 -14.37
N PHE A 139 -2.96 8.67 -14.40
CA PHE A 139 -3.68 9.66 -13.62
C PHE A 139 -4.32 10.75 -14.48
N THR A 140 -5.48 11.21 -13.99
CA THR A 140 -6.18 12.41 -14.45
C THR A 140 -6.38 13.35 -13.26
N LEU A 141 -7.04 14.48 -13.44
CA LEU A 141 -7.41 15.35 -12.32
C LEU A 141 -8.50 14.73 -11.42
N GLU A 142 -9.33 13.85 -11.99
CA GLU A 142 -10.48 13.22 -11.31
C GLU A 142 -10.12 11.87 -10.69
N HIS A 143 -9.13 11.16 -11.27
CA HIS A 143 -8.66 9.86 -10.82
C HIS A 143 -7.18 9.99 -10.45
N ASN A 144 -6.93 10.39 -9.22
CA ASN A 144 -5.60 10.69 -8.71
C ASN A 144 -5.32 10.07 -7.33
N SER A 145 -6.11 9.11 -6.88
CA SER A 145 -5.88 8.38 -5.63
C SER A 145 -5.46 6.94 -5.91
N VAL A 146 -4.46 6.48 -5.16
CA VAL A 146 -3.94 5.10 -5.19
C VAL A 146 -4.35 4.41 -3.90
N PRO A 147 -5.32 3.49 -3.91
CA PRO A 147 -5.63 2.67 -2.74
C PRO A 147 -4.56 1.59 -2.55
N MET A 148 -4.13 1.39 -1.30
CA MET A 148 -3.14 0.37 -0.91
C MET A 148 -3.56 -0.27 0.41
N THR A 149 -3.19 -1.53 0.60
CA THR A 149 -3.43 -2.27 1.84
C THR A 149 -2.13 -2.91 2.31
N ALA A 150 -1.81 -2.73 3.59
CA ALA A 150 -0.75 -3.45 4.29
C ALA A 150 -1.39 -4.50 5.21
N THR A 151 -0.86 -5.73 5.18
CA THR A 151 -1.28 -6.81 6.06
C THR A 151 -0.17 -7.11 7.04
N GLU A 152 -0.48 -7.15 8.35
CA GLU A 152 0.52 -7.29 9.38
C GLU A 152 0.14 -8.35 10.40
N ASP A 153 1.17 -8.95 11.02
CA ASP A 153 1.03 -10.01 11.99
C ASP A 153 1.00 -9.43 13.41
N VAL A 154 0.03 -9.88 14.22
CA VAL A 154 -0.04 -9.52 15.63
C VAL A 154 1.07 -10.22 16.42
N VAL A 155 1.60 -9.55 17.44
CA VAL A 155 2.57 -10.13 18.39
C VAL A 155 1.86 -11.13 19.30
N LEU A 156 2.25 -12.40 19.23
CA LEU A 156 1.67 -13.47 20.04
C LEU A 156 2.49 -13.70 21.32
N GLY A 157 1.79 -13.94 22.42
CA GLY A 157 2.34 -14.38 23.70
C GLY A 157 2.02 -15.83 24.03
N SER A 158 2.66 -16.37 25.06
CA SER A 158 2.38 -17.71 25.59
C SER A 158 2.23 -17.68 27.12
N ILE A 159 1.45 -18.62 27.65
CA ILE A 159 1.28 -18.81 29.09
C ILE A 159 1.80 -20.20 29.46
N ALA A 160 2.74 -20.25 30.42
CA ALA A 160 3.14 -21.50 31.05
C ALA A 160 2.41 -21.65 32.39
N ILE A 161 1.67 -22.73 32.59
CA ILE A 161 0.94 -23.01 33.81
C ILE A 161 1.59 -24.21 34.51
N THR A 162 2.05 -24.01 35.76
CA THR A 162 2.56 -25.09 36.60
C THR A 162 1.58 -25.31 37.74
N LYS A 163 1.10 -26.55 37.90
CA LYS A 163 0.28 -26.93 39.01
C LYS A 163 1.15 -27.59 40.08
N HIS A 164 1.14 -27.05 41.26
CA HIS A 164 1.76 -27.66 42.46
C HIS A 164 0.66 -28.33 43.29
N THR A 165 0.94 -29.51 43.89
CA THR A 165 0.09 -30.14 44.90
C THR A 165 0.79 -30.01 46.24
N ASP A 166 0.07 -29.49 47.23
CA ASP A 166 0.55 -29.34 48.63
C ASP A 166 0.34 -30.63 49.43
N GLN A 167 0.16 -31.79 48.75
CA GLN A 167 0.05 -33.04 49.47
C GLN A 167 1.42 -33.36 50.09
N PRO A 168 1.55 -33.45 51.44
CA PRO A 168 2.81 -33.83 52.08
C PRO A 168 3.15 -35.25 51.58
N ALA A 169 4.46 -35.46 51.28
CA ALA A 169 4.96 -36.73 50.88
C ALA A 169 4.55 -37.77 51.95
N ILE A 170 3.71 -38.75 51.56
CA ILE A 170 3.41 -39.89 52.37
C ILE A 170 4.74 -40.65 52.53
N PRO A 171 5.30 -40.82 53.74
CA PRO A 171 6.52 -41.61 53.90
C PRO A 171 6.28 -43.01 53.34
N GLU A 172 7.17 -43.42 52.46
CA GLU A 172 7.19 -44.74 51.83
C GLU A 172 7.32 -45.78 52.97
N GLN A 173 6.17 -46.39 53.34
CA GLN A 173 6.16 -47.54 54.24
C GLN A 173 5.84 -48.76 53.42
N ASP A 174 6.89 -49.56 53.16
CA ASP A 174 6.88 -50.90 52.55
C ASP A 174 6.00 -51.10 51.31
N ALA A 175 6.59 -50.81 50.15
CA ALA A 175 6.01 -51.28 48.87
C ALA A 175 6.35 -52.76 48.65
N PRO A 176 5.37 -53.65 48.40
CA PRO A 176 5.65 -54.94 47.80
C PRO A 176 6.23 -54.73 46.37
N ALA A 177 7.15 -55.60 45.97
CA ALA A 177 7.87 -55.54 44.70
C ALA A 177 6.94 -55.36 43.49
N PRO A 178 7.36 -54.59 42.48
CA PRO A 178 6.52 -54.27 41.32
C PRO A 178 6.31 -55.53 40.48
N GLU A 179 5.03 -55.89 40.27
CA GLU A 179 4.65 -56.76 39.17
C GLU A 179 4.87 -56.00 37.84
N THR A 180 5.58 -56.64 36.93
CA THR A 180 5.87 -56.11 35.59
C THR A 180 4.59 -56.16 34.75
N GLU A 181 3.92 -55.01 34.63
CA GLU A 181 2.95 -54.81 33.57
C GLU A 181 3.60 -54.03 32.43
N SER A 182 3.51 -54.61 31.22
CA SER A 182 3.99 -54.02 29.96
C SER A 182 3.23 -52.73 29.65
N PRO A 183 3.89 -51.71 29.10
CA PRO A 183 3.22 -50.46 28.74
C PRO A 183 2.27 -50.70 27.55
N THR A 184 1.01 -50.38 27.76
CA THR A 184 0.02 -50.20 26.68
C THR A 184 0.30 -48.86 26.05
N GLU A 185 0.72 -48.88 24.80
CA GLU A 185 0.81 -47.65 23.98
C GLU A 185 -0.60 -47.10 23.76
N GLU A 186 -0.87 -45.94 24.31
CA GLU A 186 -2.02 -45.13 23.86
C GLU A 186 -1.65 -44.39 22.55
N GLU A 187 -2.22 -44.88 21.47
CA GLU A 187 -2.13 -44.29 20.14
C GLU A 187 -2.91 -42.97 20.12
N VAL A 188 -2.18 -41.85 20.06
CA VAL A 188 -2.76 -40.53 19.83
C VAL A 188 -3.17 -40.41 18.36
N THR A 189 -4.46 -40.60 18.09
CA THR A 189 -5.02 -40.34 16.76
C THR A 189 -5.14 -38.85 16.49
N VAL A 190 -4.31 -38.36 15.56
CA VAL A 190 -4.47 -37.04 14.94
C VAL A 190 -5.60 -37.12 13.92
N PRO A 191 -6.56 -36.20 13.90
CA PRO A 191 -7.60 -36.19 12.86
C PRO A 191 -6.98 -35.86 11.48
N GLU A 192 -7.22 -36.77 10.55
CA GLU A 192 -6.83 -36.65 9.14
C GLU A 192 -7.73 -35.63 8.43
N GLU A 193 -7.15 -34.58 7.90
CA GLU A 193 -7.83 -33.64 7.02
C GLU A 193 -8.26 -34.34 5.72
N GLN A 194 -9.54 -34.29 5.42
CA GLN A 194 -10.09 -34.78 4.17
C GLN A 194 -9.64 -33.88 2.99
N GLN A 195 -8.71 -34.41 2.19
CA GLN A 195 -8.48 -33.93 0.83
C GLN A 195 -9.67 -34.29 -0.06
N THR A 196 -10.41 -33.28 -0.49
CA THR A 196 -11.38 -33.49 -1.59
C THR A 196 -10.65 -33.38 -2.92
N GLU A 197 -10.44 -34.55 -3.51
CA GLU A 197 -10.02 -34.74 -4.89
C GLU A 197 -11.17 -34.34 -5.84
N SER A 198 -11.01 -33.29 -6.64
CA SER A 198 -11.92 -32.99 -7.74
C SER A 198 -11.40 -33.63 -9.02
N ALA A 199 -12.11 -34.62 -9.49
CA ALA A 199 -11.88 -35.30 -10.75
C ALA A 199 -12.12 -34.36 -11.93
N GLU A 200 -11.15 -34.40 -12.83
CA GLU A 200 -11.13 -33.97 -14.21
C GLU A 200 -12.16 -34.75 -15.05
N GLU A 201 -12.95 -34.06 -15.83
CA GLU A 201 -13.61 -34.62 -17.02
C GLU A 201 -13.61 -33.60 -18.15
N ALA A 202 -12.81 -33.91 -19.14
CA ALA A 202 -12.95 -33.37 -20.49
C ALA A 202 -13.81 -34.35 -21.33
N PRO A 203 -14.41 -34.00 -22.48
CA PRO A 203 -13.74 -33.82 -23.77
C PRO A 203 -13.80 -32.40 -24.35
#